data_e1552402ed2d95a385038721291a9540
#
_entry.id   e1552402ed2d95a385038721291a9540
#
_cell.length_a   1.000
_cell.length_b   1.000
_cell.length_c   1.000
_cell.angle_alpha   90.00
_cell.angle_beta   90.00
_cell.angle_gamma   90.00
#
_symmetry.space_group_name_H-M   'P 1'
#
loop_
_entity.id
_entity.type
_entity.pdbx_description
1 polymer ?
#
loop_
_entity_poly.entity_id
_entity_poly.type
_entity_poly.pdbx_seq_one_letter_code
_entity_poly.pdbx_strand_id
1 'polypeptide(L)'
;MKTLKSFFFSFLLISLSTIAFAQTKTEKIKVSGECGMCKSKIEKAAKSAGASYALWDVDNKVLTVKYATASSNTAKIEKAVAAVGYDTEHMKATDEAYDKLHGCCKYERMASAEKAHTCCDDEKCKGTACMKDGKCEKDMTCCKQAGCTEKDCCKKS
;
A
#
# COMPACT_ATOMS: atom_id res chain seq x y z
N MET A 1 -12.26 59.20 17.26
CA MET A 1 -11.80 58.16 18.21
C MET A 1 -12.58 56.83 18.10
N LYS A 2 -13.82 56.81 17.55
CA LYS A 2 -14.60 55.57 17.38
C LYS A 2 -14.10 54.67 16.26
N THR A 3 -13.62 55.22 15.16
CA THR A 3 -13.13 54.51 13.99
C THR A 3 -11.80 53.80 14.26
N LEU A 4 -10.92 54.39 15.05
CA LEU A 4 -9.61 53.81 15.37
C LEU A 4 -9.73 52.53 16.23
N LYS A 5 -10.68 52.49 17.16
CA LYS A 5 -10.98 51.32 17.98
C LYS A 5 -11.54 50.16 17.15
N SER A 6 -12.33 50.46 16.11
CA SER A 6 -12.89 49.44 15.20
C SER A 6 -11.80 48.78 14.36
N PHE A 7 -10.79 49.51 13.89
CA PHE A 7 -9.65 48.96 13.15
C PHE A 7 -8.76 48.07 14.02
N PHE A 8 -8.51 48.45 15.26
CA PHE A 8 -7.74 47.61 16.19
C PHE A 8 -8.47 46.29 16.53
N PHE A 9 -9.79 46.35 16.68
CA PHE A 9 -10.59 45.13 16.96
C PHE A 9 -10.65 44.19 15.76
N SER A 10 -10.73 44.73 14.54
CA SER A 10 -10.70 43.97 13.30
C SER A 10 -9.33 43.31 13.07
N PHE A 11 -8.25 44.04 13.37
CA PHE A 11 -6.89 43.51 13.25
C PHE A 11 -6.57 42.40 14.27
N LEU A 12 -7.12 42.53 15.49
CA LEU A 12 -6.97 41.50 16.54
C LEU A 12 -7.69 40.20 16.20
N LEU A 13 -8.83 40.26 15.50
CA LEU A 13 -9.59 39.07 15.08
C LEU A 13 -8.87 38.27 13.96
N ILE A 14 -8.12 38.95 13.10
CA ILE A 14 -7.38 38.32 11.99
C ILE A 14 -6.13 37.57 12.51
N SER A 15 -5.53 38.01 13.60
CA SER A 15 -4.32 37.40 14.17
C SER A 15 -4.58 36.12 14.97
N LEU A 16 -5.84 35.76 15.28
CA LEU A 16 -6.16 34.50 15.99
C LEU A 16 -6.37 33.29 15.09
N SER A 17 -6.27 33.45 13.77
CA SER A 17 -6.72 32.43 12.80
C SER A 17 -5.65 31.42 12.36
N THR A 18 -4.43 31.42 12.88
CA THR A 18 -3.33 30.65 12.28
C THR A 18 -2.56 29.75 13.24
N ILE A 19 -3.22 29.16 14.22
CA ILE A 19 -2.60 28.03 14.91
C ILE A 19 -3.21 26.72 14.35
N ALA A 20 -2.96 26.46 13.07
CA ALA A 20 -3.09 25.11 12.55
C ALA A 20 -1.94 24.28 13.17
N PHE A 21 -2.20 23.63 14.29
CA PHE A 21 -1.29 22.61 14.80
C PHE A 21 -1.17 21.52 13.75
N ALA A 22 -0.06 21.51 13.03
CA ALA A 22 0.31 20.40 12.19
C ALA A 22 0.58 19.21 13.11
N GLN A 23 -0.48 18.42 13.37
CA GLN A 23 -0.36 17.22 14.20
C GLN A 23 0.57 16.24 13.49
N THR A 24 1.74 16.04 14.09
CA THR A 24 2.71 15.06 13.61
C THR A 24 2.37 13.70 14.18
N LYS A 25 2.16 12.73 13.31
CA LYS A 25 1.91 11.33 13.66
C LYS A 25 3.17 10.50 13.42
N THR A 26 3.47 9.59 14.35
CA THR A 26 4.53 8.59 14.17
C THR A 26 3.88 7.23 14.05
N GLU A 27 4.23 6.48 13.00
CA GLU A 27 3.71 5.14 12.77
C GLU A 27 4.81 4.15 12.39
N LYS A 28 4.53 2.88 12.64
CA LYS A 28 5.38 1.74 12.28
C LYS A 28 4.61 0.89 11.28
N ILE A 29 5.22 0.63 10.12
CA ILE A 29 4.64 -0.09 9.00
C ILE A 29 5.56 -1.27 8.69
N LYS A 30 5.03 -2.47 8.60
CA LYS A 30 5.80 -3.60 8.10
C LYS A 30 6.05 -3.45 6.61
N VAL A 31 7.29 -3.58 6.19
CA VAL A 31 7.70 -3.44 4.78
C VAL A 31 8.70 -4.54 4.45
N SER A 32 8.40 -5.33 3.43
CA SER A 32 9.28 -6.38 2.94
C SER A 32 10.53 -5.80 2.28
N GLY A 33 11.65 -6.45 2.45
CA GLY A 33 12.94 -6.05 1.87
C GLY A 33 14.08 -6.83 2.52
N GLU A 34 15.29 -6.86 1.92
CA GLU A 34 16.36 -7.75 2.38
C GLU A 34 17.65 -7.02 2.77
N CYS A 35 17.97 -5.88 2.22
CA CYS A 35 19.31 -5.31 2.32
C CYS A 35 19.35 -3.78 2.48
N GLY A 36 20.53 -3.23 2.69
CA GLY A 36 20.77 -1.79 2.81
C GLY A 36 20.35 -0.97 1.58
N MET A 37 20.39 -1.55 0.39
CA MET A 37 19.88 -0.87 -0.81
C MET A 37 18.35 -0.74 -0.78
N CYS A 38 17.65 -1.76 -0.25
CA CYS A 38 16.22 -1.71 -0.01
C CYS A 38 15.88 -0.57 0.95
N LYS A 39 16.65 -0.46 2.05
CA LYS A 39 16.51 0.63 3.04
C LYS A 39 16.50 2.00 2.39
N SER A 40 17.52 2.30 1.58
CA SER A 40 17.62 3.60 0.91
C SER A 40 16.42 3.91 0.01
N LYS A 41 15.92 2.92 -0.73
CA LYS A 41 14.76 3.08 -1.63
C LYS A 41 13.45 3.26 -0.86
N ILE A 42 13.23 2.43 0.17
CA ILE A 42 12.04 2.49 1.03
C ILE A 42 11.95 3.84 1.73
N GLU A 43 13.04 4.28 2.38
CA GLU A 43 13.09 5.56 3.10
C GLU A 43 12.90 6.76 2.15
N LYS A 44 13.50 6.71 0.96
CA LYS A 44 13.34 7.75 -0.06
C LYS A 44 11.88 7.82 -0.55
N ALA A 45 11.25 6.68 -0.80
CA ALA A 45 9.85 6.62 -1.22
C ALA A 45 8.91 7.18 -0.13
N ALA A 46 9.13 6.81 1.13
CA ALA A 46 8.35 7.33 2.25
C ALA A 46 8.49 8.85 2.40
N LYS A 47 9.71 9.38 2.27
CA LYS A 47 9.96 10.83 2.32
C LYS A 47 9.31 11.57 1.15
N SER A 48 9.36 11.02 -0.05
CA SER A 48 8.70 11.62 -1.23
C SER A 48 7.17 11.65 -1.10
N ALA A 49 6.61 10.75 -0.29
CA ALA A 49 5.18 10.72 0.02
C ALA A 49 4.77 11.69 1.16
N GLY A 50 5.72 12.47 1.70
CA GLY A 50 5.47 13.49 2.72
C GLY A 50 5.83 13.08 4.14
N ALA A 51 6.59 12.00 4.33
CA ALA A 51 7.18 11.71 5.62
C ALA A 51 8.35 12.67 5.90
N SER A 52 8.29 13.38 7.02
CA SER A 52 9.39 14.24 7.50
C SER A 52 10.56 13.41 8.05
N TYR A 53 10.25 12.20 8.50
CA TYR A 53 11.23 11.21 8.96
C TYR A 53 10.82 9.84 8.48
N ALA A 54 11.77 9.05 8.00
CA ALA A 54 11.61 7.67 7.62
C ALA A 54 12.87 6.89 7.95
N LEU A 55 12.74 5.81 8.70
CA LEU A 55 13.80 4.88 9.05
C LEU A 55 13.28 3.46 8.92
N TRP A 56 13.85 2.67 8.03
CA TRP A 56 13.53 1.27 7.86
C TRP A 56 14.58 0.40 8.57
N ASP A 57 14.08 -0.47 9.44
CA ASP A 57 14.88 -1.47 10.16
C ASP A 57 14.96 -2.73 9.31
N VAL A 58 16.19 -3.12 8.96
CA VAL A 58 16.48 -4.27 8.08
C VAL A 58 16.14 -5.58 8.78
N ASP A 59 16.39 -5.70 10.07
CA ASP A 59 16.25 -6.95 10.82
C ASP A 59 14.78 -7.21 11.16
N ASN A 60 14.08 -6.17 11.63
CA ASN A 60 12.68 -6.26 12.03
C ASN A 60 11.70 -6.05 10.87
N LYS A 61 12.19 -5.62 9.68
CA LYS A 61 11.37 -5.29 8.49
C LYS A 61 10.30 -4.23 8.78
N VAL A 62 10.62 -3.26 9.64
CA VAL A 62 9.71 -2.21 10.11
C VAL A 62 10.18 -0.84 9.66
N LEU A 63 9.32 -0.13 8.97
CA LEU A 63 9.50 1.28 8.59
C LEU A 63 8.86 2.19 9.64
N THR A 64 9.66 2.95 10.36
CA THR A 64 9.18 3.99 11.27
C THR A 64 9.11 5.31 10.50
N VAL A 65 7.93 5.91 10.43
CA VAL A 65 7.69 7.18 9.73
C VAL A 65 7.10 8.22 10.67
N LYS A 66 7.46 9.50 10.42
CA LYS A 66 6.78 10.66 11.01
C LYS A 66 6.27 11.54 9.88
N TYR A 67 5.04 11.98 9.96
CA TYR A 67 4.41 12.84 8.97
C TYR A 67 3.39 13.78 9.61
N ALA A 68 3.14 14.91 8.98
CA ALA A 68 2.06 15.80 9.36
C ALA A 68 0.76 15.30 8.75
N THR A 69 -0.28 15.08 9.57
CA THR A 69 -1.58 14.54 9.12
C THR A 69 -2.30 15.44 8.12
N ALA A 70 -1.96 16.73 8.09
CA ALA A 70 -2.47 17.68 7.10
C ALA A 70 -1.92 17.45 5.68
N SER A 71 -0.74 16.84 5.51
CA SER A 71 -0.06 16.72 4.22
C SER A 71 0.12 15.28 3.75
N SER A 72 0.09 14.32 4.65
CA SER A 72 0.29 12.91 4.35
C SER A 72 -0.50 11.99 5.28
N ASN A 73 -0.53 10.72 4.92
CA ASN A 73 -1.12 9.65 5.74
C ASN A 73 -0.42 8.32 5.43
N THR A 74 -0.67 7.30 6.25
CA THR A 74 -0.08 5.97 6.13
C THR A 74 -0.31 5.36 4.76
N ALA A 75 -1.54 5.40 4.26
CA ALA A 75 -1.89 4.82 2.96
C ALA A 75 -1.13 5.47 1.80
N LYS A 76 -0.90 6.78 1.84
CA LYS A 76 -0.11 7.50 0.84
C LYS A 76 1.36 7.08 0.87
N ILE A 77 1.90 6.88 2.08
CA ILE A 77 3.28 6.41 2.28
C ILE A 77 3.43 4.97 1.79
N GLU A 78 2.52 4.06 2.20
CA GLU A 78 2.51 2.67 1.74
C GLU A 78 2.39 2.56 0.22
N LYS A 79 1.51 3.36 -0.40
CA LYS A 79 1.38 3.43 -1.86
C LYS A 79 2.68 3.82 -2.55
N ALA A 80 3.41 4.79 -2.00
CA ALA A 80 4.69 5.21 -2.57
C ALA A 80 5.77 4.13 -2.41
N VAL A 81 5.77 3.41 -1.29
CA VAL A 81 6.67 2.28 -1.03
C VAL A 81 6.34 1.11 -1.95
N ALA A 82 5.07 0.79 -2.13
CA ALA A 82 4.62 -0.25 -3.07
C ALA A 82 4.96 0.11 -4.53
N ALA A 83 4.85 1.37 -4.92
CA ALA A 83 5.19 1.83 -6.27
C ALA A 83 6.68 1.64 -6.64
N VAL A 84 7.57 1.54 -5.65
CA VAL A 84 9.00 1.25 -5.85
C VAL A 84 9.36 -0.21 -5.67
N GLY A 85 8.36 -1.09 -5.55
CA GLY A 85 8.51 -2.54 -5.60
C GLY A 85 8.52 -3.25 -4.25
N TYR A 86 8.19 -2.59 -3.14
CA TYR A 86 8.21 -3.19 -1.81
C TYR A 86 6.80 -3.37 -1.25
N ASP A 87 6.46 -4.60 -0.89
CA ASP A 87 5.19 -4.91 -0.23
C ASP A 87 5.16 -4.31 1.18
N THR A 88 4.01 -3.74 1.55
CA THR A 88 3.74 -3.25 2.89
C THR A 88 2.64 -4.08 3.56
N GLU A 89 2.34 -3.79 4.82
CA GLU A 89 1.31 -4.51 5.57
C GLU A 89 -0.06 -4.47 4.90
N HIS A 90 -0.43 -3.31 4.32
CA HIS A 90 -1.77 -3.10 3.74
C HIS A 90 -1.74 -2.91 2.22
N MET A 91 -0.57 -2.81 1.59
CA MET A 91 -0.46 -2.54 0.17
C MET A 91 0.67 -3.34 -0.47
N LYS A 92 0.37 -4.01 -1.56
CA LYS A 92 1.34 -4.78 -2.32
C LYS A 92 1.88 -3.99 -3.50
N ALA A 93 3.15 -4.19 -3.79
CA ALA A 93 3.76 -3.73 -5.02
C ALA A 93 3.19 -4.49 -6.21
N THR A 94 3.07 -3.83 -7.36
CA THR A 94 2.75 -4.53 -8.61
C THR A 94 3.88 -5.47 -8.99
N ASP A 95 3.58 -6.52 -9.76
CA ASP A 95 4.60 -7.46 -10.23
C ASP A 95 5.66 -6.74 -11.08
N GLU A 96 5.25 -5.77 -11.90
CA GLU A 96 6.16 -4.97 -12.72
C GLU A 96 7.10 -4.08 -11.87
N ALA A 97 6.63 -3.56 -10.74
CA ALA A 97 7.46 -2.76 -9.84
C ALA A 97 8.45 -3.65 -9.08
N TYR A 98 7.99 -4.83 -8.64
CA TYR A 98 8.84 -5.82 -7.98
C TYR A 98 9.90 -6.38 -8.93
N ASP A 99 9.55 -6.69 -10.17
CA ASP A 99 10.48 -7.26 -11.15
C ASP A 99 11.61 -6.31 -11.53
N LYS A 100 11.39 -5.00 -11.43
CA LYS A 100 12.41 -3.96 -11.59
C LYS A 100 13.38 -3.84 -10.42
N LEU A 101 13.14 -4.54 -9.32
CA LEU A 101 14.09 -4.57 -8.21
C LEU A 101 15.39 -5.28 -8.64
N HIS A 102 16.49 -4.76 -8.12
CA HIS A 102 17.77 -5.44 -8.27
C HIS A 102 17.72 -6.83 -7.59
N GLY A 103 18.46 -7.81 -8.10
CA GLY A 103 18.42 -9.18 -7.60
C GLY A 103 18.56 -9.32 -6.08
N CYS A 104 19.46 -8.54 -5.46
CA CYS A 104 19.64 -8.55 -3.99
C CYS A 104 18.51 -7.87 -3.21
N CYS A 105 17.57 -7.18 -3.89
CA CYS A 105 16.41 -6.56 -3.30
C CYS A 105 15.14 -7.41 -3.46
N LYS A 106 15.21 -8.49 -4.23
CA LYS A 106 14.10 -9.42 -4.39
C LYS A 106 13.97 -10.27 -3.14
N TYR A 107 12.90 -10.05 -2.42
CA TYR A 107 12.52 -10.79 -1.21
C TYR A 107 11.49 -11.87 -1.58
N GLU A 108 11.35 -12.88 -0.74
CA GLU A 108 10.27 -13.86 -0.91
C GLU A 108 8.91 -13.19 -0.67
N ARG A 109 8.17 -12.98 -1.74
CA ARG A 109 6.80 -12.49 -1.64
C ARG A 109 5.92 -13.62 -1.14
N MET A 110 5.24 -13.40 -0.03
CA MET A 110 4.09 -14.24 0.30
C MET A 110 3.15 -14.19 -0.90
N ALA A 111 2.91 -15.35 -1.51
CA ALA A 111 1.94 -15.46 -2.59
C ALA A 111 0.68 -14.74 -2.13
N SER A 112 0.32 -13.67 -2.84
CA SER A 112 -0.83 -12.88 -2.46
C SER A 112 -2.04 -13.79 -2.41
N ALA A 113 -2.71 -13.82 -1.28
CA ALA A 113 -4.05 -14.38 -1.21
C ALA A 113 -5.04 -13.66 -2.16
N GLU A 114 -4.57 -12.62 -2.86
CA GLU A 114 -5.29 -11.85 -3.88
C GLU A 114 -5.04 -12.29 -5.32
N LYS A 115 -4.26 -13.34 -5.56
CA LYS A 115 -4.56 -14.23 -6.69
C LYS A 115 -5.64 -15.21 -6.22
N ALA A 116 -6.71 -14.73 -5.59
CA ALA A 116 -7.99 -15.40 -5.59
C ALA A 116 -8.41 -15.42 -7.05
N HIS A 117 -7.91 -16.43 -7.74
CA HIS A 117 -8.44 -17.09 -8.90
C HIS A 117 -9.61 -16.37 -9.57
N THR A 118 -9.31 -15.49 -10.51
CA THR A 118 -10.21 -15.16 -11.62
C THR A 118 -10.36 -16.36 -12.59
N CYS A 119 -10.23 -17.58 -12.08
CA CYS A 119 -10.54 -18.80 -12.84
C CYS A 119 -12.01 -18.89 -13.22
N CYS A 120 -12.87 -18.08 -12.60
CA CYS A 120 -14.33 -18.11 -12.81
C CYS A 120 -14.85 -17.05 -13.78
N ASP A 121 -13.96 -16.22 -14.35
CA ASP A 121 -14.36 -15.20 -15.33
C ASP A 121 -14.47 -15.75 -16.77
N ASP A 122 -14.01 -16.97 -17.03
CA ASP A 122 -14.22 -17.62 -18.33
C ASP A 122 -15.67 -18.05 -18.49
N GLU A 123 -16.29 -17.69 -19.62
CA GLU A 123 -17.67 -18.04 -19.96
C GLU A 123 -17.97 -19.55 -19.91
N LYS A 124 -16.96 -20.41 -20.00
CA LYS A 124 -17.04 -21.85 -19.84
C LYS A 124 -17.35 -22.33 -18.42
N CYS A 125 -17.04 -21.51 -17.41
CA CYS A 125 -17.31 -21.81 -16.00
C CYS A 125 -18.64 -21.23 -15.49
N LYS A 126 -19.30 -20.40 -16.29
CA LYS A 126 -20.63 -19.85 -15.98
C LYS A 126 -21.70 -20.92 -16.17
N GLY A 127 -21.98 -21.70 -15.16
CA GLY A 127 -23.08 -22.64 -15.17
C GLY A 127 -22.90 -23.97 -14.45
N THR A 128 -21.72 -24.23 -13.95
CA THR A 128 -21.44 -25.42 -13.16
C THR A 128 -21.37 -25.09 -11.68
N ALA A 129 -21.81 -26.01 -10.83
CA ALA A 129 -21.92 -25.90 -9.36
C ALA A 129 -20.59 -25.64 -8.60
N CYS A 130 -19.68 -24.91 -9.20
CA CYS A 130 -18.36 -24.59 -8.66
C CYS A 130 -18.34 -23.38 -7.72
N MET A 131 -19.48 -22.75 -7.53
CA MET A 131 -19.65 -21.59 -6.67
C MET A 131 -20.56 -21.91 -5.51
N LYS A 132 -20.02 -22.20 -4.35
CA LYS A 132 -20.73 -22.12 -3.08
C LYS A 132 -20.37 -20.79 -2.42
N ASP A 133 -21.37 -19.95 -2.21
CA ASP A 133 -21.23 -18.66 -1.54
C ASP A 133 -20.21 -17.67 -2.17
N GLY A 134 -20.06 -17.70 -3.50
CA GLY A 134 -19.19 -16.76 -4.21
C GLY A 134 -17.69 -17.04 -4.05
N LYS A 135 -17.31 -18.23 -3.56
CA LYS A 135 -15.91 -18.65 -3.42
C LYS A 135 -15.68 -19.99 -4.10
N CYS A 136 -14.58 -20.11 -4.84
CA CYS A 136 -14.10 -21.38 -5.38
C CYS A 136 -13.68 -22.31 -4.23
N GLU A 137 -14.12 -23.57 -4.26
CA GLU A 137 -13.70 -24.57 -3.28
C GLU A 137 -12.23 -24.96 -3.50
N LYS A 138 -11.47 -25.09 -2.41
CA LYS A 138 -10.00 -25.24 -2.39
C LYS A 138 -9.43 -26.49 -3.04
N ASP A 139 -10.26 -27.45 -3.42
CA ASP A 139 -9.81 -28.79 -3.81
C ASP A 139 -9.78 -29.07 -5.33
N MET A 140 -10.00 -28.06 -6.17
CA MET A 140 -9.98 -28.15 -7.64
C MET A 140 -10.86 -29.26 -8.25
N THR A 141 -11.73 -29.88 -7.48
CA THR A 141 -12.56 -31.01 -7.94
C THR A 141 -13.54 -30.57 -9.03
N CYS A 142 -13.95 -29.30 -8.99
CA CYS A 142 -14.84 -28.72 -9.99
C CYS A 142 -14.17 -28.50 -11.36
N CYS A 143 -12.89 -28.18 -11.38
CA CYS A 143 -12.15 -28.03 -12.64
C CYS A 143 -11.99 -29.35 -13.38
N LYS A 144 -11.86 -30.47 -12.66
CA LYS A 144 -11.78 -31.82 -13.23
C LYS A 144 -13.09 -32.29 -13.83
N GLN A 145 -14.24 -31.90 -13.26
CA GLN A 145 -15.57 -32.25 -13.79
C GLN A 145 -15.95 -31.47 -15.04
N ALA A 146 -15.41 -30.26 -15.22
CA ALA A 146 -15.66 -29.41 -16.39
C ALA A 146 -14.73 -29.71 -17.58
N GLY A 147 -13.83 -30.70 -17.46
CA GLY A 147 -12.90 -31.07 -18.54
C GLY A 147 -11.76 -30.05 -18.77
N CYS A 148 -11.53 -29.16 -17.81
CA CYS A 148 -10.42 -28.20 -17.82
C CYS A 148 -9.17 -28.91 -17.30
N THR A 149 -8.05 -28.85 -18.03
CA THR A 149 -6.77 -29.34 -17.54
C THR A 149 -6.14 -28.27 -16.66
N GLU A 150 -5.32 -28.73 -15.70
CA GLU A 150 -4.59 -27.85 -14.75
C GLU A 150 -3.78 -26.72 -15.43
N LYS A 151 -3.41 -26.94 -16.72
CA LYS A 151 -2.72 -25.96 -17.56
C LYS A 151 -3.65 -24.87 -18.13
N ASP A 152 -4.93 -25.13 -18.27
CA ASP A 152 -5.88 -24.20 -18.88
C ASP A 152 -6.49 -23.25 -17.86
N CYS A 153 -6.58 -23.70 -16.61
CA CYS A 153 -7.07 -22.86 -15.49
C CYS A 153 -6.09 -21.77 -15.04
N CYS A 154 -4.79 -21.92 -15.35
CA CYS A 154 -3.74 -21.01 -14.87
C CYS A 154 -3.12 -20.13 -15.98
N LYS A 155 -3.66 -20.17 -17.20
CA LYS A 155 -3.11 -19.50 -18.35
C LYS A 155 -3.95 -18.28 -18.74
N LYS A 156 -3.93 -17.24 -17.89
CA LYS A 156 -4.07 -15.84 -18.33
C LYS A 156 -3.70 -14.89 -17.21
N SER A 157 -2.50 -14.41 -17.28
CA SER A 157 -2.11 -13.08 -16.82
C SER A 157 -2.05 -12.18 -18.02
#